data_49993dc016ab4c1142fd449fb7a00295
#
_entry.id   49993dc016ab4c1142fd449fb7a00295
#
_cell.length_a   1.000
_cell.length_b   1.000
_cell.length_c   1.000
_cell.angle_alpha   90.00
_cell.angle_beta   90.00
_cell.angle_gamma   90.00
#
_symmetry.space_group_name_H-M   'P 1'
#
loop_
_entity.id
_entity.type
_entity.pdbx_description
1 polymer ?
#
loop_
_entity_poly.entity_id
_entity_poly.type
_entity_poly.pdbx_seq_one_letter_code
_entity_poly.pdbx_strand_id
1 'polypeptide(L)'
;MRQILLLPLAALLAMPVFSQTPADTTLTIRNIEIQGTRFAGLSERGGMKILRVDNNLSSVTNTTADAFRQLPSVITDMEGAVTYRGSGNVGMLVDGVPYGLLEEYSGDVLIQLPALFFNQISLGAFPPINAVPDGDAGILNLVPRMYGTGDSPLYVTLGAGWNERYNAGAVLNLHPGKFHINAKYNYRREYRERSFSKSTATAKNRTEMNNNATARPDVHVADMKVDYDLSAKDRITVHGLYHLMDYSRYGRINNRVFNPKGEQMKYVIRNRYNDQRQEAYAAEAYWNHEISENQGFYTVFNYNNFSYDEDNDFKNENPQNGNIVSEDNQSIDHTKHNYFWGFGYGQEIDGWDFKLGYIGRVRNEDYLTAAFDKVDGSFELSPAKSYNYDFNRYLNLIYADVVKNWG
;
A
#
# COMPACT_ATOMS: atom_id res chain seq x y z
N MET A 1 -9.35 -20.38 20.84
CA MET A 1 -9.46 -19.18 21.65
C MET A 1 -9.93 -18.01 20.79
N ARG A 2 -11.26 -17.89 20.55
CA ARG A 2 -11.85 -16.98 19.52
C ARG A 2 -12.87 -15.97 20.09
N GLN A 3 -12.68 -15.42 21.29
CA GLN A 3 -13.72 -14.62 21.96
C GLN A 3 -13.30 -13.27 22.57
N ILE A 4 -12.19 -12.64 22.17
CA ILE A 4 -11.72 -11.41 22.86
C ILE A 4 -11.81 -10.12 22.02
N LEU A 5 -12.26 -10.14 20.76
CA LEU A 5 -12.18 -8.95 19.89
C LEU A 5 -13.50 -8.14 19.73
N LEU A 6 -14.59 -8.52 20.38
CA LEU A 6 -15.89 -7.82 20.25
C LEU A 6 -16.21 -6.79 21.35
N LEU A 7 -15.43 -6.74 22.42
CA LEU A 7 -15.70 -5.84 23.55
C LEU A 7 -15.30 -4.36 23.38
N PRO A 8 -14.27 -3.97 22.62
CA PRO A 8 -13.95 -2.54 22.46
C PRO A 8 -14.88 -1.79 21.51
N LEU A 9 -15.55 -2.47 20.57
CA LEU A 9 -16.44 -1.80 19.62
C LEU A 9 -17.75 -1.32 20.26
N ALA A 10 -18.24 -2.01 21.27
CA ALA A 10 -19.47 -1.61 22.00
C ALA A 10 -19.25 -0.41 22.93
N ALA A 11 -18.04 -0.20 23.43
CA ALA A 11 -17.68 0.95 24.26
C ALA A 11 -17.58 2.26 23.47
N LEU A 12 -17.31 2.22 22.17
CA LEU A 12 -17.24 3.41 21.31
C LEU A 12 -18.63 3.96 20.94
N LEU A 13 -19.68 3.13 21.02
CA LEU A 13 -21.06 3.55 20.69
C LEU A 13 -21.79 4.25 21.85
N ALA A 14 -21.18 4.30 23.04
CA ALA A 14 -21.81 4.88 24.25
C ALA A 14 -21.34 6.32 24.59
N MET A 15 -20.59 7.00 23.69
CA MET A 15 -20.20 8.38 23.96
C MET A 15 -21.35 9.34 23.68
N PRO A 16 -21.69 10.25 24.61
CA PRO A 16 -22.75 11.26 24.38
C PRO A 16 -22.28 12.24 23.28
N VAL A 17 -23.09 12.35 22.25
CA VAL A 17 -22.94 13.37 21.20
C VAL A 17 -23.28 14.73 21.82
N PHE A 18 -22.27 15.56 22.09
CA PHE A 18 -22.50 16.95 22.46
C PHE A 18 -22.88 17.75 21.21
N SER A 19 -24.17 18.08 21.08
CA SER A 19 -24.66 19.01 20.08
C SER A 19 -24.12 20.41 20.39
N GLN A 20 -23.24 20.92 19.54
CA GLN A 20 -22.87 22.34 19.56
C GLN A 20 -23.86 23.12 18.73
N THR A 21 -24.49 24.16 19.30
CA THR A 21 -25.34 25.15 18.62
C THR A 21 -24.50 25.89 17.55
N PRO A 22 -24.98 26.00 16.31
CA PRO A 22 -24.21 26.71 15.27
C PRO A 22 -24.22 28.21 15.56
N ALA A 23 -22.99 28.78 15.65
CA ALA A 23 -22.83 30.23 15.56
C ALA A 23 -23.08 30.67 14.12
N ASP A 24 -24.00 31.62 13.96
CA ASP A 24 -24.38 32.21 12.68
C ASP A 24 -23.20 33.01 12.11
N THR A 25 -22.47 32.42 11.17
CA THR A 25 -21.40 33.08 10.42
C THR A 25 -21.85 33.17 8.96
N THR A 26 -22.24 34.36 8.53
CA THR A 26 -22.45 34.71 7.13
C THR A 26 -21.14 34.49 6.34
N LEU A 27 -21.03 33.37 5.67
CA LEU A 27 -19.92 33.08 4.74
C LEU A 27 -20.17 33.87 3.44
N THR A 28 -19.34 34.86 3.20
CA THR A 28 -19.23 35.52 1.88
C THR A 28 -18.64 34.52 0.91
N ILE A 29 -19.46 33.96 0.03
CA ILE A 29 -19.03 33.07 -1.05
C ILE A 29 -18.21 33.93 -2.04
N ARG A 30 -16.88 33.81 -2.01
CA ARG A 30 -16.03 34.27 -3.13
C ARG A 30 -16.26 33.33 -4.31
N ASN A 31 -16.35 33.92 -5.51
CA ASN A 31 -16.62 33.24 -6.76
C ASN A 31 -15.92 31.88 -6.85
N ILE A 32 -16.69 30.80 -6.93
CA ILE A 32 -16.21 29.49 -7.30
C ILE A 32 -16.12 29.48 -8.82
N GLU A 33 -14.93 29.61 -9.36
CA GLU A 33 -14.66 29.37 -10.78
C GLU A 33 -14.66 27.86 -11.02
N ILE A 34 -15.78 27.32 -11.52
CA ILE A 34 -15.88 25.93 -11.94
C ILE A 34 -15.20 25.82 -13.31
N GLN A 35 -13.92 25.56 -13.34
CA GLN A 35 -13.27 25.10 -14.56
C GLN A 35 -13.66 23.63 -14.76
N GLY A 36 -14.55 23.39 -15.71
CA GLY A 36 -14.96 22.08 -16.13
C GLY A 36 -13.80 21.32 -16.78
N THR A 37 -13.00 20.62 -16.01
CA THR A 37 -12.04 19.65 -16.53
C THR A 37 -12.76 18.35 -16.86
N ARG A 38 -12.40 17.74 -17.98
CA ARG A 38 -12.99 16.50 -18.53
C ARG A 38 -12.89 15.30 -17.57
N PHE A 39 -12.08 15.42 -16.52
CA PHE A 39 -11.93 14.50 -15.40
C PHE A 39 -12.06 15.31 -14.11
N ALA A 40 -13.22 15.26 -13.47
CA ALA A 40 -13.42 15.87 -12.17
C ALA A 40 -12.38 15.33 -11.18
N GLY A 41 -11.59 16.22 -10.56
CA GLY A 41 -10.56 15.86 -9.59
C GLY A 41 -9.14 15.70 -10.13
N LEU A 42 -8.90 15.70 -11.45
CA LEU A 42 -7.55 15.65 -12.00
C LEU A 42 -7.05 17.08 -12.33
N SER A 43 -5.91 17.45 -11.80
CA SER A 43 -5.21 18.72 -12.06
C SER A 43 -3.72 18.47 -12.34
N GLU A 44 -3.03 19.49 -12.85
CA GLU A 44 -1.59 19.44 -13.06
C GLU A 44 -0.93 20.63 -12.35
N ARG A 45 0.14 20.37 -11.60
CA ARG A 45 0.93 21.40 -10.92
C ARG A 45 2.40 20.99 -10.90
N GLY A 46 3.27 21.85 -11.40
CA GLY A 46 4.72 21.60 -11.38
C GLY A 46 5.15 20.31 -12.11
N GLY A 47 4.47 19.92 -13.21
CA GLY A 47 4.74 18.69 -13.94
C GLY A 47 4.22 17.41 -13.26
N MET A 48 3.54 17.55 -12.14
CA MET A 48 2.86 16.43 -11.46
C MET A 48 1.36 16.45 -11.77
N LYS A 49 0.82 15.29 -12.10
CA LYS A 49 -0.61 15.07 -12.22
C LYS A 49 -1.16 14.73 -10.85
N ILE A 50 -2.18 15.45 -10.44
CA ILE A 50 -2.78 15.35 -9.11
C ILE A 50 -4.21 14.88 -9.27
N LEU A 51 -4.53 13.72 -8.73
CA LEU A 51 -5.88 13.21 -8.58
C LEU A 51 -6.35 13.47 -7.16
N ARG A 52 -7.42 14.24 -6.99
CA ARG A 52 -8.09 14.41 -5.70
C ARG A 52 -9.07 13.26 -5.49
N VAL A 53 -8.99 12.64 -4.33
CA VAL A 53 -9.91 11.58 -3.91
C VAL A 53 -11.04 12.22 -3.11
N ASP A 54 -12.20 12.37 -3.71
CA ASP A 54 -13.36 13.01 -3.08
C ASP A 54 -14.08 12.11 -2.08
N ASN A 55 -14.82 12.70 -1.13
CA ASN A 55 -15.69 11.98 -0.18
C ASN A 55 -17.01 11.55 -0.84
N ASN A 56 -16.95 10.85 -1.95
CA ASN A 56 -18.13 10.31 -2.61
C ASN A 56 -18.25 8.79 -2.41
N LEU A 57 -19.39 8.22 -2.81
CA LEU A 57 -19.63 6.79 -2.67
C LEU A 57 -18.56 5.95 -3.38
N SER A 58 -18.05 6.42 -4.51
CA SER A 58 -17.00 5.74 -5.27
C SER A 58 -15.69 5.63 -4.46
N SER A 59 -15.24 6.72 -3.81
CA SER A 59 -14.02 6.68 -2.99
C SER A 59 -14.18 5.86 -1.70
N VAL A 60 -15.41 5.77 -1.17
CA VAL A 60 -15.72 4.94 0.00
C VAL A 60 -15.67 3.45 -0.33
N THR A 61 -16.10 3.07 -1.53
CA THR A 61 -16.17 1.66 -1.96
C THR A 61 -14.93 1.18 -2.70
N ASN A 62 -14.18 2.09 -3.31
CA ASN A 62 -13.01 1.78 -4.12
C ASN A 62 -11.76 1.57 -3.28
N THR A 63 -10.87 0.76 -3.83
CA THR A 63 -9.51 0.61 -3.33
C THR A 63 -8.58 1.68 -3.91
N THR A 64 -7.39 1.80 -3.34
CA THR A 64 -6.34 2.68 -3.88
C THR A 64 -5.94 2.28 -5.29
N ALA A 65 -5.92 0.97 -5.59
CA ALA A 65 -5.67 0.45 -6.94
C ALA A 65 -6.75 0.93 -7.95
N ASP A 66 -8.02 0.99 -7.54
CA ASP A 66 -9.09 1.52 -8.39
C ASP A 66 -8.94 3.03 -8.64
N ALA A 67 -8.48 3.77 -7.65
CA ALA A 67 -8.18 5.19 -7.81
C ALA A 67 -7.02 5.42 -8.81
N PHE A 68 -5.99 4.58 -8.79
CA PHE A 68 -4.88 4.66 -9.74
C PHE A 68 -5.30 4.48 -11.20
N ARG A 69 -6.33 3.67 -11.48
CA ARG A 69 -6.89 3.49 -12.84
C ARG A 69 -7.46 4.77 -13.44
N GLN A 70 -7.71 5.80 -12.62
CA GLN A 70 -8.17 7.11 -13.07
C GLN A 70 -7.01 8.02 -13.53
N LEU A 71 -5.76 7.65 -13.23
CA LEU A 71 -4.59 8.41 -13.63
C LEU A 71 -4.19 8.09 -15.09
N PRO A 72 -3.87 9.09 -15.91
CA PRO A 72 -3.48 8.87 -17.29
C PRO A 72 -2.14 8.13 -17.38
N SER A 73 -2.05 7.17 -18.29
CA SER A 73 -0.87 6.32 -18.54
C SER A 73 -0.50 5.39 -17.38
N VAL A 74 -1.37 5.25 -16.39
CA VAL A 74 -1.26 4.26 -15.32
C VAL A 74 -2.17 3.07 -15.65
N ILE A 75 -1.64 1.88 -15.56
CA ILE A 75 -2.39 0.63 -15.69
C ILE A 75 -2.21 -0.12 -14.37
N THR A 76 -3.31 -0.56 -13.81
CA THR A 76 -3.33 -1.45 -12.64
C THR A 76 -3.96 -2.77 -13.07
N ASP A 77 -3.24 -3.86 -12.91
CA ASP A 77 -3.76 -5.18 -13.23
C ASP A 77 -4.76 -5.70 -12.17
N MET A 78 -5.21 -6.94 -12.34
CA MET A 78 -6.17 -7.55 -11.39
C MET A 78 -5.53 -7.89 -10.04
N GLU A 79 -4.22 -7.94 -9.97
CA GLU A 79 -3.45 -8.19 -8.74
C GLU A 79 -3.01 -6.90 -8.06
N GLY A 80 -3.39 -5.75 -8.63
CA GLY A 80 -3.06 -4.44 -8.10
C GLY A 80 -1.67 -3.94 -8.48
N ALA A 81 -0.90 -4.72 -9.25
CA ALA A 81 0.41 -4.28 -9.72
C ALA A 81 0.27 -3.09 -10.68
N VAL A 82 1.08 -2.07 -10.42
CA VAL A 82 0.98 -0.78 -11.12
C VAL A 82 2.07 -0.67 -12.16
N THR A 83 1.69 -0.26 -13.37
CA THR A 83 2.64 0.16 -14.41
C THR A 83 2.36 1.59 -14.83
N TYR A 84 3.41 2.35 -15.08
CA TYR A 84 3.33 3.70 -15.61
C TYR A 84 4.13 3.78 -16.91
N ARG A 85 3.50 4.25 -17.99
CA ARG A 85 4.09 4.31 -19.34
C ARG A 85 4.69 2.98 -19.80
N GLY A 86 4.12 1.85 -19.38
CA GLY A 86 4.57 0.51 -19.73
C GLY A 86 5.71 -0.06 -18.87
N SER A 87 6.23 0.66 -17.89
CA SER A 87 7.22 0.16 -16.92
C SER A 87 6.57 -0.10 -15.57
N GLY A 88 6.91 -1.24 -14.96
CA GLY A 88 6.49 -1.59 -13.59
C GLY A 88 7.41 -1.01 -12.50
N ASN A 89 8.52 -0.40 -12.86
CA ASN A 89 9.45 0.20 -11.91
C ASN A 89 8.99 1.61 -11.49
N VAL A 90 7.89 1.66 -10.74
CA VAL A 90 7.26 2.89 -10.24
C VAL A 90 7.59 3.05 -8.77
N GLY A 91 8.23 4.17 -8.40
CA GLY A 91 8.46 4.51 -7.00
C GLY A 91 7.15 4.88 -6.31
N MET A 92 6.92 4.36 -5.10
CA MET A 92 5.73 4.64 -4.32
C MET A 92 6.09 5.31 -3.00
N LEU A 93 5.45 6.43 -2.72
CA LEU A 93 5.64 7.23 -1.53
C LEU A 93 4.32 7.37 -0.77
N VAL A 94 4.41 7.52 0.52
CA VAL A 94 3.32 8.00 1.38
C VAL A 94 3.80 9.28 2.05
N ASP A 95 3.08 10.37 1.84
CA ASP A 95 3.44 11.72 2.31
C ASP A 95 4.88 12.15 1.94
N GLY A 96 5.34 11.72 0.75
CA GLY A 96 6.69 12.01 0.24
C GLY A 96 7.79 11.07 0.73
N VAL A 97 7.49 10.09 1.59
CA VAL A 97 8.46 9.14 2.15
C VAL A 97 8.29 7.77 1.49
N PRO A 98 9.39 7.08 1.12
CA PRO A 98 9.34 5.70 0.66
C PRO A 98 8.78 4.76 1.72
N TYR A 99 7.87 3.88 1.30
CA TYR A 99 7.13 3.04 2.21
C TYR A 99 7.36 1.56 1.90
N GLY A 100 8.00 0.81 2.82
CA GLY A 100 8.40 -0.58 2.61
C GLY A 100 7.24 -1.50 2.22
N LEU A 101 6.06 -1.27 2.79
CA LEU A 101 4.83 -1.99 2.44
C LEU A 101 4.46 -1.87 0.95
N LEU A 102 4.75 -0.73 0.31
CA LEU A 102 4.41 -0.45 -1.09
C LEU A 102 5.56 -0.71 -2.07
N GLU A 103 6.74 -1.11 -1.58
CA GLU A 103 7.90 -1.32 -2.45
C GLU A 103 7.87 -2.67 -3.16
N GLU A 104 7.44 -3.76 -2.50
CA GLU A 104 7.56 -5.11 -3.06
C GLU A 104 6.23 -5.80 -3.32
N TYR A 105 5.31 -5.73 -2.37
CA TYR A 105 3.99 -6.35 -2.50
C TYR A 105 2.91 -5.30 -2.74
N SER A 106 3.27 -4.20 -3.41
CA SER A 106 2.41 -3.05 -3.63
C SER A 106 1.05 -3.42 -4.21
N GLY A 107 1.00 -4.36 -5.13
CA GLY A 107 -0.24 -4.80 -5.75
C GLY A 107 -1.24 -5.33 -4.73
N ASP A 108 -0.85 -6.33 -3.97
CA ASP A 108 -1.72 -6.95 -2.95
C ASP A 108 -2.18 -5.94 -1.90
N VAL A 109 -1.34 -4.99 -1.54
CA VAL A 109 -1.65 -3.93 -0.59
C VAL A 109 -2.60 -2.89 -1.18
N LEU A 110 -2.33 -2.40 -2.39
CA LEU A 110 -3.12 -1.36 -3.05
C LEU A 110 -4.57 -1.76 -3.31
N ILE A 111 -4.84 -3.06 -3.57
CA ILE A 111 -6.20 -3.58 -3.69
C ILE A 111 -6.91 -3.75 -2.33
N GLN A 112 -6.19 -3.59 -1.21
CA GLN A 112 -6.75 -3.69 0.15
C GLN A 112 -6.90 -2.31 0.81
N LEU A 113 -6.01 -1.36 0.51
CA LEU A 113 -6.07 -0.03 1.07
C LEU A 113 -7.29 0.74 0.55
N PRO A 114 -8.18 1.25 1.43
CA PRO A 114 -9.28 2.08 1.01
C PRO A 114 -8.80 3.38 0.37
N ALA A 115 -9.34 3.75 -0.79
CA ALA A 115 -9.04 5.04 -1.44
C ALA A 115 -9.37 6.23 -0.53
N LEU A 116 -10.37 6.09 0.33
CA LEU A 116 -10.79 7.11 1.30
C LEU A 116 -9.70 7.49 2.30
N PHE A 117 -8.70 6.66 2.53
CA PHE A 117 -7.59 6.97 3.44
C PHE A 117 -6.70 8.10 2.90
N PHE A 118 -6.77 8.38 1.60
CA PHE A 118 -5.95 9.38 0.94
C PHE A 118 -6.81 10.55 0.45
N ASN A 119 -6.26 11.74 0.57
CA ASN A 119 -6.85 12.96 0.06
C ASN A 119 -6.48 13.18 -1.42
N GLN A 120 -5.26 12.79 -1.76
CA GLN A 120 -4.67 13.08 -3.04
C GLN A 120 -3.71 11.96 -3.45
N ILE A 121 -3.68 11.69 -4.74
CA ILE A 121 -2.68 10.84 -5.39
C ILE A 121 -1.95 11.73 -6.40
N SER A 122 -0.64 11.84 -6.25
CA SER A 122 0.21 12.62 -7.16
C SER A 122 1.06 11.69 -8.01
N LEU A 123 1.10 11.94 -9.31
CA LEU A 123 1.91 11.19 -10.28
C LEU A 123 2.90 12.13 -10.94
N GLY A 124 4.19 11.89 -10.73
CA GLY A 124 5.29 12.61 -11.37
C GLY A 124 6.09 11.71 -12.31
N ALA A 125 6.49 12.25 -13.47
CA ALA A 125 7.41 11.56 -14.38
C ALA A 125 8.85 11.55 -13.83
N PHE A 126 9.16 12.53 -12.99
CA PHE A 126 10.45 12.66 -12.33
C PHE A 126 10.22 12.74 -10.81
N PRO A 127 11.07 12.08 -10.00
CA PRO A 127 11.01 12.23 -8.56
C PRO A 127 11.25 13.70 -8.17
N PRO A 128 10.52 14.23 -7.17
CA PRO A 128 10.90 15.49 -6.57
C PRO A 128 12.31 15.37 -5.99
N ILE A 129 13.06 16.48 -5.98
CA ILE A 129 14.48 16.45 -5.61
C ILE A 129 14.76 15.90 -4.21
N ASN A 130 13.79 15.99 -3.32
CA ASN A 130 13.82 15.44 -1.97
C ASN A 130 13.31 14.00 -1.87
N ALA A 131 12.91 13.37 -2.99
CA ALA A 131 12.57 11.95 -3.00
C ALA A 131 13.79 11.12 -3.37
N VAL A 132 13.94 10.01 -2.67
CA VAL A 132 14.97 9.02 -3.02
C VAL A 132 14.58 8.36 -4.34
N PRO A 133 15.44 8.39 -5.37
CA PRO A 133 15.11 7.89 -6.70
C PRO A 133 15.16 6.35 -6.73
N ASP A 134 14.07 5.69 -6.34
CA ASP A 134 13.94 4.23 -6.42
C ASP A 134 13.02 3.78 -7.58
N GLY A 135 12.54 4.67 -8.41
CA GLY A 135 11.72 4.35 -9.57
C GLY A 135 12.16 5.11 -10.80
N ASP A 136 12.46 4.42 -11.90
CA ASP A 136 12.88 5.03 -13.18
C ASP A 136 11.71 5.36 -14.12
N ALA A 137 10.54 4.75 -13.91
CA ALA A 137 9.33 5.04 -14.68
C ALA A 137 8.61 6.30 -14.23
N GLY A 138 8.74 6.65 -12.96
CA GLY A 138 8.07 7.76 -12.30
C GLY A 138 7.71 7.45 -10.86
N ILE A 139 7.07 8.41 -10.19
CA ILE A 139 6.69 8.31 -8.78
C ILE A 139 5.19 8.53 -8.60
N LEU A 140 4.59 7.69 -7.80
CA LEU A 140 3.25 7.83 -7.22
C LEU A 140 3.39 8.20 -5.75
N ASN A 141 2.80 9.32 -5.33
CA ASN A 141 2.75 9.73 -3.93
C ASN A 141 1.32 9.76 -3.43
N LEU A 142 1.07 8.99 -2.39
CA LEU A 142 -0.20 8.91 -1.67
C LEU A 142 -0.17 9.92 -0.53
N VAL A 143 -1.04 10.93 -0.57
CA VAL A 143 -1.15 11.93 0.50
C VAL A 143 -2.28 11.52 1.43
N PRO A 144 -2.00 11.19 2.70
CA PRO A 144 -3.01 10.81 3.67
C PRO A 144 -4.07 11.90 3.85
N ARG A 145 -5.32 11.47 4.02
CA ARG A 145 -6.44 12.39 4.22
C ARG A 145 -6.40 13.00 5.61
N MET A 146 -6.47 14.33 5.63
CA MET A 146 -6.74 15.11 6.83
C MET A 146 -8.08 15.81 6.66
N TYR A 147 -8.87 15.84 7.70
CA TYR A 147 -10.18 16.49 7.72
C TYR A 147 -10.05 17.85 8.41
N GLY A 148 -10.72 18.86 7.86
CA GLY A 148 -10.77 20.19 8.46
C GLY A 148 -11.75 20.27 9.64
N THR A 149 -11.71 21.39 10.38
CA THR A 149 -12.59 21.64 11.54
C THR A 149 -14.08 21.69 11.21
N GLY A 150 -14.44 21.89 9.94
CA GLY A 150 -15.81 21.86 9.45
C GLY A 150 -16.33 20.50 9.00
N ASP A 151 -15.46 19.48 8.99
CA ASP A 151 -15.85 18.14 8.55
C ASP A 151 -16.53 17.34 9.66
N SER A 152 -17.27 16.30 9.27
CA SER A 152 -17.92 15.41 10.24
C SER A 152 -16.90 14.73 11.15
N PRO A 153 -17.15 14.67 12.47
CA PRO A 153 -16.22 14.10 13.42
C PRO A 153 -16.09 12.57 13.30
N LEU A 154 -17.07 11.91 12.71
CA LEU A 154 -17.09 10.45 12.56
C LEU A 154 -17.72 10.06 11.23
N TYR A 155 -17.01 9.18 10.50
CA TYR A 155 -17.54 8.46 9.35
C TYR A 155 -17.47 6.96 9.63
N VAL A 156 -18.54 6.26 9.33
CA VAL A 156 -18.61 4.79 9.44
C VAL A 156 -19.05 4.23 8.09
N THR A 157 -18.35 3.21 7.64
CA THR A 157 -18.67 2.49 6.40
C THR A 157 -18.87 1.03 6.72
N LEU A 158 -19.95 0.44 6.19
CA LEU A 158 -20.23 -0.98 6.28
C LEU A 158 -20.59 -1.47 4.89
N GLY A 159 -20.03 -2.60 4.51
CA GLY A 159 -20.27 -3.26 3.24
C GLY A 159 -20.34 -4.75 3.38
N ALA A 160 -21.24 -5.37 2.61
CA ALA A 160 -21.34 -6.80 2.46
C ALA A 160 -21.54 -7.15 0.99
N GLY A 161 -20.94 -8.22 0.54
CA GLY A 161 -21.01 -8.70 -0.82
C GLY A 161 -21.18 -10.21 -0.90
N TRP A 162 -21.36 -10.69 -2.11
CA TRP A 162 -21.42 -12.11 -2.39
C TRP A 162 -20.10 -12.81 -2.06
N ASN A 163 -20.13 -14.11 -1.73
CA ASN A 163 -18.96 -14.93 -1.40
C ASN A 163 -18.12 -14.40 -0.22
N GLU A 164 -18.77 -14.18 0.92
CA GLU A 164 -18.09 -13.79 2.17
C GLU A 164 -17.23 -12.50 2.05
N ARG A 165 -17.67 -11.55 1.25
CA ARG A 165 -17.01 -10.24 1.16
C ARG A 165 -17.64 -9.29 2.16
N TYR A 166 -16.81 -8.79 3.08
CA TYR A 166 -17.23 -7.85 4.12
C TYR A 166 -16.24 -6.69 4.19
N ASN A 167 -16.76 -5.51 4.50
CA ASN A 167 -15.96 -4.33 4.78
C ASN A 167 -16.59 -3.56 5.93
N ALA A 168 -15.77 -3.17 6.90
CA ALA A 168 -16.17 -2.30 8.00
C ALA A 168 -15.07 -1.28 8.24
N GLY A 169 -15.42 0.01 8.19
CA GLY A 169 -14.46 1.09 8.37
C GLY A 169 -15.00 2.20 9.25
N ALA A 170 -14.10 2.90 9.92
CA ALA A 170 -14.39 4.09 10.69
C ALA A 170 -13.28 5.13 10.51
N VAL A 171 -13.66 6.40 10.44
CA VAL A 171 -12.77 7.54 10.45
C VAL A 171 -13.23 8.47 11.56
N LEU A 172 -12.35 8.78 12.50
CA LEU A 172 -12.55 9.71 13.60
C LEU A 172 -11.72 10.96 13.35
N ASN A 173 -12.35 12.13 13.47
CA ASN A 173 -11.72 13.42 13.26
C ASN A 173 -12.05 14.35 14.43
N LEU A 174 -11.05 14.75 15.21
CA LEU A 174 -11.21 15.56 16.41
C LEU A 174 -10.23 16.73 16.40
N HIS A 175 -10.69 17.87 16.94
CA HIS A 175 -9.92 19.11 17.04
C HIS A 175 -9.96 19.69 18.48
N PRO A 176 -9.48 18.97 19.51
CA PRO A 176 -9.46 19.47 20.87
C PRO A 176 -8.32 20.49 21.09
N GLY A 177 -8.68 21.79 21.10
CA GLY A 177 -7.73 22.87 21.35
C GLY A 177 -6.65 22.97 20.29
N LYS A 178 -5.40 22.67 20.65
CA LYS A 178 -4.23 22.72 19.76
C LYS A 178 -3.96 21.40 19.02
N PHE A 179 -4.78 20.37 19.24
CA PHE A 179 -4.62 19.08 18.61
C PHE A 179 -5.55 18.92 17.42
N HIS A 180 -5.05 18.32 16.34
CA HIS A 180 -5.83 17.83 15.23
C HIS A 180 -5.57 16.32 15.14
N ILE A 181 -6.58 15.51 15.45
CA ILE A 181 -6.45 14.05 15.52
C ILE A 181 -7.30 13.45 14.40
N ASN A 182 -6.68 12.67 13.56
CA ASN A 182 -7.36 11.88 12.54
C ASN A 182 -6.98 10.42 12.72
N ALA A 183 -7.95 9.58 13.06
CA ALA A 183 -7.76 8.14 13.23
C ALA A 183 -8.69 7.39 12.27
N LYS A 184 -8.15 6.40 11.58
CA LYS A 184 -8.85 5.59 10.60
C LYS A 184 -8.62 4.12 10.90
N TYR A 185 -9.65 3.34 10.72
CA TYR A 185 -9.56 1.89 10.79
C TYR A 185 -10.41 1.29 9.68
N ASN A 186 -9.91 0.24 9.04
CA ASN A 186 -10.67 -0.55 8.08
C ASN A 186 -10.38 -2.04 8.27
N TYR A 187 -11.44 -2.82 8.35
CA TYR A 187 -11.42 -4.25 8.22
C TYR A 187 -12.02 -4.65 6.87
N ARG A 188 -11.37 -5.57 6.17
CA ARG A 188 -11.86 -6.09 4.90
C ARG A 188 -11.61 -7.60 4.84
N ARG A 189 -12.67 -8.35 4.51
CA ARG A 189 -12.59 -9.75 4.12
C ARG A 189 -12.98 -9.88 2.67
N GLU A 190 -12.18 -10.60 1.91
CA GLU A 190 -12.44 -10.85 0.50
C GLU A 190 -12.48 -12.34 0.17
N TYR A 191 -13.20 -12.68 -0.88
CA TYR A 191 -13.08 -13.93 -1.60
C TYR A 191 -12.45 -13.65 -2.95
N ARG A 192 -11.32 -14.28 -3.20
CA ARG A 192 -10.59 -14.18 -4.47
C ARG A 192 -10.58 -15.54 -5.15
N GLU A 193 -11.02 -15.58 -6.37
CA GLU A 193 -10.88 -16.72 -7.26
C GLU A 193 -10.02 -16.31 -8.44
N ARG A 194 -8.95 -17.04 -8.66
CA ARG A 194 -8.00 -16.76 -9.73
C ARG A 194 -7.79 -18.01 -10.55
N SER A 195 -7.99 -17.91 -11.85
CA SER A 195 -7.64 -18.96 -12.80
C SER A 195 -6.80 -18.40 -13.92
N PHE A 196 -5.75 -19.13 -14.29
CA PHE A 196 -4.95 -18.79 -15.46
C PHE A 196 -4.48 -20.04 -16.18
N SER A 197 -4.27 -19.89 -17.48
CA SER A 197 -3.70 -20.92 -18.34
C SER A 197 -2.42 -20.39 -18.96
N LYS A 198 -1.38 -21.23 -18.96
CA LYS A 198 -0.10 -20.94 -19.61
C LYS A 198 0.29 -22.09 -20.51
N SER A 199 0.66 -21.78 -21.75
CA SER A 199 1.25 -22.74 -22.67
C SER A 199 2.66 -22.28 -23.06
N THR A 200 3.63 -23.17 -22.91
CA THR A 200 5.04 -22.90 -23.27
C THR A 200 5.50 -23.99 -24.18
N ALA A 201 5.95 -23.64 -25.41
CA ALA A 201 6.48 -24.57 -26.39
C ALA A 201 8.00 -24.38 -26.56
N THR A 202 8.72 -25.48 -26.59
CA THR A 202 10.12 -25.59 -26.97
C THR A 202 10.26 -26.55 -28.16
N ALA A 203 11.46 -26.65 -28.73
CA ALA A 203 11.71 -27.64 -29.79
C ALA A 203 11.48 -29.11 -29.36
N LYS A 204 11.56 -29.37 -28.02
CA LYS A 204 11.49 -30.74 -27.48
C LYS A 204 10.12 -31.09 -26.90
N ASN A 205 9.39 -30.11 -26.39
CA ASN A 205 8.12 -30.33 -25.69
C ASN A 205 7.24 -29.10 -25.68
N ARG A 206 5.94 -29.31 -25.42
CA ARG A 206 4.97 -28.28 -25.08
C ARG A 206 4.42 -28.57 -23.68
N THR A 207 4.49 -27.59 -22.81
CA THR A 207 3.92 -27.67 -21.44
C THR A 207 2.68 -26.81 -21.37
N GLU A 208 1.58 -27.37 -20.88
CA GLU A 208 0.34 -26.68 -20.57
C GLU A 208 0.11 -26.71 -19.07
N MET A 209 -0.13 -25.54 -18.49
CA MET A 209 -0.44 -25.37 -17.08
C MET A 209 -1.78 -24.63 -16.94
N ASN A 210 -2.72 -25.23 -16.22
CA ASN A 210 -3.98 -24.60 -15.82
C ASN A 210 -4.01 -24.54 -14.30
N ASN A 211 -4.09 -23.34 -13.76
CA ASN A 211 -4.16 -23.10 -12.32
C ASN A 211 -5.54 -22.54 -11.96
N ASN A 212 -6.16 -23.10 -10.94
CA ASN A 212 -7.33 -22.55 -10.26
C ASN A 212 -7.00 -22.40 -8.80
N ALA A 213 -7.14 -21.20 -8.27
CA ALA A 213 -6.83 -20.91 -6.88
C ALA A 213 -7.93 -20.06 -6.25
N THR A 214 -8.21 -20.34 -4.98
CA THR A 214 -9.11 -19.55 -4.13
C THR A 214 -8.36 -19.05 -2.91
N ALA A 215 -8.65 -17.82 -2.48
CA ALA A 215 -8.07 -17.24 -1.28
C ALA A 215 -9.12 -16.39 -0.55
N ARG A 216 -8.98 -16.30 0.77
CA ARG A 216 -9.86 -15.51 1.65
C ARG A 216 -9.01 -14.61 2.55
N PRO A 217 -8.49 -13.49 2.03
CA PRO A 217 -7.73 -12.56 2.84
C PRO A 217 -8.64 -11.84 3.85
N ASP A 218 -8.15 -11.78 5.08
CA ASP A 218 -8.62 -10.91 6.15
C ASP A 218 -7.60 -9.78 6.32
N VAL A 219 -8.04 -8.53 6.16
CA VAL A 219 -7.15 -7.38 6.15
C VAL A 219 -7.59 -6.37 7.19
N HIS A 220 -6.64 -5.91 7.98
CA HIS A 220 -6.80 -4.84 8.96
C HIS A 220 -5.85 -3.70 8.61
N VAL A 221 -6.37 -2.49 8.51
CA VAL A 221 -5.57 -1.27 8.33
C VAL A 221 -5.98 -0.27 9.39
N ALA A 222 -5.01 0.22 10.14
CA ALA A 222 -5.19 1.31 11.09
C ALA A 222 -4.21 2.44 10.73
N ASP A 223 -4.69 3.68 10.71
CA ASP A 223 -3.92 4.88 10.41
C ASP A 223 -4.30 5.97 11.41
N MET A 224 -3.32 6.60 12.05
CA MET A 224 -3.56 7.69 12.98
C MET A 224 -2.53 8.79 12.79
N LYS A 225 -3.02 10.00 12.54
CA LYS A 225 -2.20 11.22 12.46
C LYS A 225 -2.64 12.21 13.52
N VAL A 226 -1.69 12.75 14.26
CA VAL A 226 -1.90 13.74 15.29
C VAL A 226 -1.00 14.94 15.00
N ASP A 227 -1.61 16.09 14.71
CA ASP A 227 -0.91 17.36 14.65
C ASP A 227 -1.10 18.10 15.97
N TYR A 228 -0.04 18.71 16.47
CA TYR A 228 -0.04 19.56 17.65
C TYR A 228 0.56 20.92 17.31
N ASP A 229 -0.25 21.97 17.39
CA ASP A 229 0.18 23.35 17.22
C ASP A 229 0.84 23.85 18.49
N LEU A 230 2.17 23.64 18.60
CA LEU A 230 2.97 24.06 19.74
C LEU A 230 2.92 25.58 19.91
N SER A 231 3.06 26.31 18.78
CA SER A 231 2.91 27.77 18.66
C SER A 231 2.23 28.13 17.33
N ALA A 232 2.04 29.42 17.06
CA ALA A 232 1.57 29.87 15.75
C ALA A 232 2.55 29.56 14.60
N LYS A 233 3.81 29.27 14.94
CA LYS A 233 4.90 29.02 13.99
C LYS A 233 5.41 27.57 14.01
N ASP A 234 5.04 26.80 15.02
CA ASP A 234 5.57 25.46 15.25
C ASP A 234 4.44 24.44 15.27
N ARG A 235 4.54 23.45 14.40
CA ARG A 235 3.69 22.27 14.39
C ARG A 235 4.50 21.01 14.49
N ILE A 236 4.08 20.13 15.39
CA ILE A 236 4.59 18.76 15.51
C ILE A 236 3.51 17.82 14.99
N THR A 237 3.88 16.94 14.11
CA THR A 237 3.01 15.88 13.58
C THR A 237 3.58 14.52 13.97
N VAL A 238 2.73 13.64 14.48
CA VAL A 238 3.04 12.22 14.67
C VAL A 238 2.05 11.41 13.85
N HIS A 239 2.56 10.49 13.06
CA HIS A 239 1.75 9.62 12.21
C HIS A 239 2.14 8.17 12.44
N GLY A 240 1.16 7.29 12.57
CA GLY A 240 1.33 5.85 12.67
C GLY A 240 0.41 5.13 11.71
N LEU A 241 0.93 4.08 11.06
CA LEU A 241 0.16 3.19 10.21
C LEU A 241 0.47 1.74 10.59
N TYR A 242 -0.58 0.93 10.63
CA TYR A 242 -0.52 -0.52 10.80
C TYR A 242 -1.33 -1.20 9.70
N HIS A 243 -0.75 -2.22 9.10
CA HIS A 243 -1.39 -3.08 8.12
C HIS A 243 -1.13 -4.54 8.49
N LEU A 244 -2.18 -5.34 8.50
CA LEU A 244 -2.12 -6.79 8.64
C LEU A 244 -3.00 -7.41 7.56
N MET A 245 -2.43 -8.34 6.79
CA MET A 245 -3.17 -9.22 5.91
C MET A 245 -2.82 -10.67 6.24
N ASP A 246 -3.84 -11.47 6.48
CA ASP A 246 -3.71 -12.88 6.81
C ASP A 246 -4.67 -13.67 5.92
N TYR A 247 -4.18 -14.68 5.22
CA TYR A 247 -5.05 -15.52 4.40
C TYR A 247 -4.48 -16.88 4.08
N SER A 248 -5.42 -17.84 3.93
CA SER A 248 -5.13 -19.16 3.40
C SER A 248 -5.53 -19.21 1.92
N ARG A 249 -4.72 -19.86 1.11
CA ARG A 249 -4.96 -20.11 -0.32
C ARG A 249 -4.94 -21.59 -0.61
N TYR A 250 -5.93 -22.04 -1.36
CA TYR A 250 -5.90 -23.36 -2.00
C TYR A 250 -5.78 -23.19 -3.51
N GLY A 251 -4.83 -23.90 -4.12
CA GLY A 251 -4.61 -23.90 -5.56
C GLY A 251 -4.52 -25.32 -6.12
N ARG A 252 -5.14 -25.54 -7.29
CA ARG A 252 -5.04 -26.78 -8.05
C ARG A 252 -4.45 -26.48 -9.41
N ILE A 253 -3.26 -27.02 -9.65
CA ILE A 253 -2.45 -26.77 -10.85
C ILE A 253 -2.39 -28.05 -11.67
N ASN A 254 -2.94 -28.02 -12.86
CA ASN A 254 -2.87 -29.12 -13.83
C ASN A 254 -1.70 -28.89 -14.77
N ASN A 255 -0.67 -29.73 -14.68
CA ASN A 255 0.52 -29.69 -15.52
C ASN A 255 0.53 -30.84 -16.51
N ARG A 256 0.49 -30.53 -17.82
CA ARG A 256 0.56 -31.49 -18.91
C ARG A 256 1.78 -31.20 -19.78
N VAL A 257 2.52 -32.25 -20.13
CA VAL A 257 3.66 -32.15 -21.03
C VAL A 257 3.41 -33.02 -22.25
N PHE A 258 3.58 -32.44 -23.43
CA PHE A 258 3.41 -33.09 -24.71
C PHE A 258 4.73 -33.12 -25.47
N ASN A 259 4.96 -34.18 -26.23
CA ASN A 259 6.08 -34.25 -27.17
C ASN A 259 5.80 -33.42 -28.45
N PRO A 260 6.77 -33.25 -29.37
CA PRO A 260 6.55 -32.51 -30.62
C PRO A 260 5.45 -33.10 -31.54
N LYS A 261 5.11 -34.35 -31.34
CA LYS A 261 4.01 -35.04 -32.10
C LYS A 261 2.63 -34.79 -31.48
N GLY A 262 2.55 -34.09 -30.32
CA GLY A 262 1.30 -33.84 -29.63
C GLY A 262 0.87 -34.95 -28.66
N GLU A 263 1.68 -35.99 -28.46
CA GLU A 263 1.37 -37.08 -27.52
C GLU A 263 1.67 -36.62 -26.09
N GLN A 264 0.75 -36.90 -25.13
CA GLN A 264 0.91 -36.55 -23.75
C GLN A 264 1.95 -37.44 -23.04
N MET A 265 3.07 -36.85 -22.65
CA MET A 265 4.18 -37.53 -21.99
C MET A 265 4.00 -37.57 -20.47
N LYS A 266 3.45 -36.50 -19.89
CA LYS A 266 3.28 -36.36 -18.44
C LYS A 266 2.02 -35.60 -18.12
N TYR A 267 1.31 -36.05 -17.11
CA TYR A 267 0.22 -35.29 -16.48
C TYR A 267 0.32 -35.44 -14.97
N VAL A 268 0.40 -34.31 -14.26
CA VAL A 268 0.45 -34.26 -12.80
C VAL A 268 -0.47 -33.14 -12.35
N ILE A 269 -1.23 -33.40 -11.30
CA ILE A 269 -1.99 -32.38 -10.59
C ILE A 269 -1.18 -32.00 -9.35
N ARG A 270 -0.85 -30.70 -9.23
CA ARG A 270 -0.18 -30.14 -8.05
C ARG A 270 -1.19 -29.36 -7.24
N ASN A 271 -1.53 -29.85 -6.07
CA ASN A 271 -2.32 -29.14 -5.09
C ASN A 271 -1.40 -28.30 -4.23
N ARG A 272 -1.74 -27.02 -4.04
CA ARG A 272 -1.04 -26.09 -3.19
C ARG A 272 -1.95 -25.64 -2.04
N TYR A 273 -1.49 -25.82 -0.83
CA TYR A 273 -2.05 -25.26 0.37
C TYR A 273 -1.06 -24.20 0.86
N ASN A 274 -1.54 -22.99 1.05
CA ASN A 274 -0.67 -21.86 1.37
C ASN A 274 -1.33 -21.06 2.48
N ASP A 275 -0.57 -20.80 3.52
CA ASP A 275 -0.90 -19.83 4.55
C ASP A 275 0.09 -18.66 4.42
N GLN A 276 -0.43 -17.43 4.41
CA GLN A 276 0.36 -16.23 4.18
C GLN A 276 -0.05 -15.15 5.16
N ARG A 277 0.96 -14.48 5.74
CA ARG A 277 0.81 -13.32 6.59
C ARG A 277 1.67 -12.18 6.08
N GLN A 278 1.09 -11.00 5.96
CA GLN A 278 1.81 -9.75 5.69
C GLN A 278 1.51 -8.78 6.82
N GLU A 279 2.53 -8.25 7.44
CA GLU A 279 2.41 -7.27 8.50
C GLU A 279 3.32 -6.09 8.22
N ALA A 280 2.81 -4.88 8.40
CA ALA A 280 3.61 -3.68 8.29
C ALA A 280 3.17 -2.65 9.31
N TYR A 281 4.13 -1.93 9.87
CA TYR A 281 3.87 -0.76 10.68
C TYR A 281 4.84 0.35 10.35
N ALA A 282 4.38 1.57 10.51
CA ALA A 282 5.21 2.76 10.38
C ALA A 282 4.93 3.73 11.52
N ALA A 283 5.97 4.42 11.91
CA ALA A 283 5.90 5.55 12.82
C ALA A 283 6.70 6.71 12.24
N GLU A 284 6.10 7.89 12.22
CA GLU A 284 6.67 9.07 11.62
C GLU A 284 6.47 10.27 12.55
N ALA A 285 7.46 11.12 12.61
CA ALA A 285 7.41 12.38 13.34
C ALA A 285 7.94 13.52 12.46
N TYR A 286 7.17 14.60 12.37
CA TYR A 286 7.55 15.84 11.71
C TYR A 286 7.58 16.98 12.70
N TRP A 287 8.52 17.88 12.53
CA TRP A 287 8.48 19.20 13.09
C TRP A 287 8.62 20.23 11.98
N ASN A 288 7.62 21.11 11.86
CA ASN A 288 7.63 22.22 10.93
C ASN A 288 7.73 23.52 11.72
N HIS A 289 8.63 24.42 11.31
CA HIS A 289 8.81 25.73 11.86
C HIS A 289 8.71 26.81 10.79
N GLU A 290 7.79 27.75 10.95
CA GLU A 290 7.62 28.91 10.11
C GLU A 290 8.44 30.08 10.67
N ILE A 291 9.50 30.49 9.97
CA ILE A 291 10.27 31.68 10.32
C ILE A 291 9.48 32.93 9.93
N SER A 292 8.91 32.91 8.71
CA SER A 292 8.02 33.94 8.14
C SER A 292 7.03 33.28 7.18
N GLU A 293 6.10 34.05 6.59
CA GLU A 293 5.13 33.56 5.62
C GLU A 293 5.76 32.84 4.40
N ASN A 294 6.99 33.24 4.05
CA ASN A 294 7.71 32.72 2.87
C ASN A 294 8.99 31.96 3.24
N GLN A 295 9.19 31.60 4.50
CA GLN A 295 10.42 31.00 4.96
C GLN A 295 10.17 30.02 6.10
N GLY A 296 10.72 28.83 6.01
CA GLY A 296 10.58 27.83 7.05
C GLY A 296 11.54 26.67 6.89
N PHE A 297 11.54 25.81 7.89
CA PHE A 297 12.23 24.55 7.83
C PHE A 297 11.37 23.42 8.39
N TYR A 298 11.71 22.20 8.01
CA TYR A 298 11.11 20.99 8.56
C TYR A 298 12.17 19.96 8.92
N THR A 299 11.82 19.11 9.86
CA THR A 299 12.57 17.91 10.18
C THR A 299 11.62 16.73 10.16
N VAL A 300 12.04 15.61 9.59
CA VAL A 300 11.26 14.38 9.55
C VAL A 300 12.10 13.22 10.04
N PHE A 301 11.47 12.33 10.79
CA PHE A 301 11.97 11.00 11.10
C PHE A 301 10.86 10.00 10.79
N ASN A 302 11.18 8.95 10.06
CA ASN A 302 10.27 7.86 9.75
C ASN A 302 10.99 6.53 9.98
N TYR A 303 10.29 5.62 10.64
CA TYR A 303 10.65 4.22 10.70
C TYR A 303 9.48 3.40 10.17
N ASN A 304 9.75 2.49 9.26
CA ASN A 304 8.76 1.52 8.83
C ASN A 304 9.35 0.11 8.72
N ASN A 305 8.53 -0.85 9.09
CA ASN A 305 8.82 -2.27 9.01
C ASN A 305 7.82 -2.94 8.06
N PHE A 306 8.28 -3.97 7.40
CA PHE A 306 7.45 -4.89 6.65
C PHE A 306 7.92 -6.31 6.93
N SER A 307 7.01 -7.24 7.22
CA SER A 307 7.26 -8.67 7.27
C SER A 307 6.27 -9.44 6.41
N TYR A 308 6.76 -10.48 5.82
CA TYR A 308 6.01 -11.40 4.98
C TYR A 308 6.42 -12.83 5.33
N ASP A 309 5.46 -13.61 5.79
CA ASP A 309 5.62 -15.00 6.13
C ASP A 309 4.70 -15.82 5.21
N GLU A 310 5.22 -16.85 4.57
CA GLU A 310 4.45 -17.74 3.70
C GLU A 310 4.86 -19.19 3.89
N ASP A 311 3.92 -20.03 4.24
CA ASP A 311 4.07 -21.47 4.29
C ASP A 311 3.29 -22.14 3.15
N ASN A 312 3.97 -22.97 2.38
CA ASN A 312 3.40 -23.70 1.27
C ASN A 312 3.56 -25.20 1.47
N ASP A 313 2.45 -25.92 1.40
CA ASP A 313 2.42 -27.37 1.28
C ASP A 313 1.98 -27.76 -0.13
N PHE A 314 2.79 -28.58 -0.78
CA PHE A 314 2.50 -29.06 -2.12
C PHE A 314 2.33 -30.58 -2.13
N LYS A 315 1.24 -31.05 -2.76
CA LYS A 315 0.99 -32.46 -3.02
C LYS A 315 0.79 -32.68 -4.51
N ASN A 316 1.64 -33.50 -5.08
CA ASN A 316 1.55 -33.90 -6.48
C ASN A 316 0.78 -35.21 -6.58
N GLU A 317 -0.30 -35.22 -7.36
CA GLU A 317 -1.21 -36.35 -7.54
C GLU A 317 -1.06 -36.93 -8.94
N ASN A 318 -1.14 -38.26 -9.04
CA ASN A 318 -1.39 -38.94 -10.30
C ASN A 318 -2.87 -38.78 -10.68
N PRO A 319 -3.21 -38.13 -11.82
CA PRO A 319 -4.59 -37.87 -12.20
C PRO A 319 -5.42 -39.12 -12.53
N GLN A 320 -4.81 -40.29 -12.75
CA GLN A 320 -5.50 -41.51 -13.09
C GLN A 320 -6.07 -42.24 -11.89
N ASN A 321 -5.40 -42.17 -10.74
CA ASN A 321 -5.76 -42.92 -9.55
C ASN A 321 -5.85 -42.08 -8.26
N GLY A 322 -5.50 -40.77 -8.33
CA GLY A 322 -5.53 -39.86 -7.19
C GLY A 322 -4.40 -40.08 -6.18
N ASN A 323 -3.48 -41.00 -6.42
CA ASN A 323 -2.39 -41.27 -5.49
C ASN A 323 -1.39 -40.11 -5.47
N ILE A 324 -0.92 -39.75 -4.27
CA ILE A 324 0.17 -38.79 -4.08
C ILE A 324 1.46 -39.42 -4.57
N VAL A 325 2.13 -38.77 -5.51
CA VAL A 325 3.41 -39.22 -6.11
C VAL A 325 4.62 -38.51 -5.53
N SER A 326 4.42 -37.29 -4.98
CA SER A 326 5.44 -36.56 -4.22
C SER A 326 4.81 -35.46 -3.38
N GLU A 327 5.48 -35.08 -2.32
CA GLU A 327 5.12 -33.95 -1.47
C GLU A 327 6.36 -33.10 -1.27
N ASP A 328 6.17 -31.80 -1.20
CA ASP A 328 7.22 -30.82 -0.89
C ASP A 328 6.62 -29.63 -0.15
N ASN A 329 7.42 -29.02 0.73
CA ASN A 329 7.02 -27.85 1.51
C ASN A 329 7.99 -26.71 1.22
N GLN A 330 7.52 -25.47 1.40
CA GLN A 330 8.37 -24.29 1.29
C GLN A 330 7.90 -23.25 2.28
N SER A 331 8.81 -22.71 3.08
CA SER A 331 8.58 -21.50 3.86
C SER A 331 9.37 -20.34 3.27
N ILE A 332 8.78 -19.14 3.34
CA ILE A 332 9.37 -17.88 2.93
C ILE A 332 9.21 -16.91 4.07
N ASP A 333 10.33 -16.37 4.56
CA ASP A 333 10.38 -15.30 5.53
C ASP A 333 11.06 -14.09 4.89
N HIS A 334 10.42 -12.95 4.93
CA HIS A 334 10.96 -11.71 4.38
C HIS A 334 10.69 -10.57 5.35
N THR A 335 11.74 -9.96 5.87
CA THR A 335 11.65 -8.83 6.77
C THR A 335 12.42 -7.64 6.22
N LYS A 336 11.83 -6.45 6.32
CA LYS A 336 12.43 -5.21 5.87
C LYS A 336 12.25 -4.12 6.92
N HIS A 337 13.34 -3.43 7.23
CA HIS A 337 13.39 -2.26 8.10
C HIS A 337 13.89 -1.06 7.32
N ASN A 338 13.12 0.01 7.30
CA ASN A 338 13.50 1.29 6.72
C ASN A 338 13.54 2.36 7.80
N TYR A 339 14.65 3.08 7.86
CA TYR A 339 14.83 4.29 8.64
C TYR A 339 15.06 5.44 7.67
N PHE A 340 14.31 6.48 7.82
CA PHE A 340 14.41 7.68 7.01
C PHE A 340 14.42 8.91 7.94
N TRP A 341 15.31 9.85 7.66
CA TRP A 341 15.34 11.13 8.34
C TRP A 341 15.72 12.22 7.36
N GLY A 342 15.19 13.39 7.58
CA GLY A 342 15.41 14.52 6.69
C GLY A 342 15.34 15.86 7.41
N PHE A 343 16.05 16.81 6.86
CA PHE A 343 15.97 18.22 7.18
C PHE A 343 15.84 19.01 5.88
N GLY A 344 14.91 19.95 5.84
CA GLY A 344 14.72 20.81 4.67
C GLY A 344 14.45 22.25 5.10
N TYR A 345 15.03 23.19 4.35
CA TYR A 345 14.80 24.61 4.44
C TYR A 345 14.21 25.10 3.14
N GLY A 346 13.21 25.96 3.20
CA GLY A 346 12.57 26.58 2.05
C GLY A 346 12.44 28.09 2.23
N GLN A 347 12.60 28.83 1.15
CA GLN A 347 12.41 30.27 1.11
C GLN A 347 11.88 30.70 -0.26
N GLU A 348 10.85 31.54 -0.26
CA GLU A 348 10.35 32.20 -1.46
C GLU A 348 10.75 33.69 -1.46
N ILE A 349 11.39 34.16 -2.54
CA ILE A 349 11.79 35.56 -2.75
C ILE A 349 11.42 35.95 -4.17
N ASP A 350 10.58 36.94 -4.35
CA ASP A 350 10.22 37.54 -5.66
C ASP A 350 9.77 36.46 -6.69
N GLY A 351 9.01 35.45 -6.24
CA GLY A 351 8.53 34.34 -7.05
C GLY A 351 9.59 33.29 -7.40
N TRP A 352 10.78 33.36 -6.76
CA TRP A 352 11.74 32.27 -6.75
C TRP A 352 11.56 31.43 -5.51
N ASP A 353 11.41 30.12 -5.69
CA ASP A 353 11.32 29.13 -4.62
C ASP A 353 12.68 28.41 -4.49
N PHE A 354 13.35 28.63 -3.37
CA PHE A 354 14.63 28.02 -3.04
C PHE A 354 14.40 26.91 -2.01
N LYS A 355 14.95 25.72 -2.25
CA LYS A 355 14.92 24.60 -1.31
C LYS A 355 16.31 24.04 -1.14
N LEU A 356 16.68 23.78 0.10
CA LEU A 356 17.92 23.13 0.49
C LEU A 356 17.61 22.07 1.52
N GLY A 357 18.24 20.92 1.44
CA GLY A 357 18.02 19.90 2.47
C GLY A 357 18.99 18.73 2.41
N TYR A 358 18.79 17.88 3.39
CA TYR A 358 19.50 16.62 3.56
C TYR A 358 18.54 15.49 3.87
N ILE A 359 18.79 14.32 3.30
CA ILE A 359 18.06 13.08 3.56
C ILE A 359 19.06 11.98 3.85
N GLY A 360 18.83 11.26 4.94
CA GLY A 360 19.46 9.99 5.25
C GLY A 360 18.43 8.86 5.18
N ARG A 361 18.84 7.72 4.66
CA ARG A 361 18.05 6.49 4.64
C ARG A 361 18.92 5.29 4.92
N VAL A 362 18.42 4.40 5.78
CA VAL A 362 18.98 3.05 5.99
C VAL A 362 17.88 2.05 5.69
N ARG A 363 18.18 1.05 4.87
CA ARG A 363 17.33 -0.08 4.59
C ARG A 363 18.08 -1.35 4.93
N ASN A 364 17.48 -2.18 5.76
CA ASN A 364 17.93 -3.52 6.08
C ASN A 364 16.85 -4.48 5.63
N GLU A 365 17.24 -5.56 4.96
CA GLU A 365 16.33 -6.54 4.39
C GLU A 365 16.92 -7.92 4.55
N ASP A 366 16.15 -8.82 5.15
CA ASP A 366 16.47 -10.21 5.36
C ASP A 366 15.46 -11.06 4.62
N TYR A 367 15.91 -11.98 3.81
CA TYR A 367 15.07 -12.87 3.03
C TYR A 367 15.55 -14.31 3.15
N LEU A 368 14.66 -15.21 3.52
CA LEU A 368 14.90 -16.64 3.63
C LEU A 368 13.84 -17.42 2.86
N THR A 369 14.27 -18.35 2.03
CA THR A 369 13.43 -19.41 1.49
C THR A 369 14.01 -20.76 1.93
N ALA A 370 13.24 -21.54 2.67
CA ALA A 370 13.56 -22.90 3.02
C ALA A 370 12.58 -23.86 2.34
N ALA A 371 13.08 -24.77 1.51
CA ALA A 371 12.31 -25.77 0.80
C ALA A 371 12.69 -27.17 1.25
N PHE A 372 11.70 -28.04 1.42
CA PHE A 372 11.87 -29.39 1.88
C PHE A 372 11.18 -30.36 0.92
N ASP A 373 11.88 -31.41 0.54
CA ASP A 373 11.34 -32.50 -0.24
C ASP A 373 11.03 -33.68 0.68
N LYS A 374 9.93 -34.41 0.48
CA LYS A 374 9.60 -35.61 1.25
C LYS A 374 10.34 -36.80 0.68
N VAL A 375 11.27 -37.36 1.47
CA VAL A 375 12.10 -38.54 1.15
C VAL A 375 11.86 -39.58 2.22
N ASP A 376 11.51 -40.78 1.84
CA ASP A 376 11.27 -41.93 2.75
C ASP A 376 10.33 -41.61 3.94
N GLY A 377 9.33 -40.77 3.71
CA GLY A 377 8.32 -40.38 4.69
C GLY A 377 8.68 -39.18 5.58
N SER A 378 9.91 -38.68 5.50
CA SER A 378 10.39 -37.49 6.24
C SER A 378 10.64 -36.31 5.31
N PHE A 379 10.44 -35.07 5.81
CA PHE A 379 10.79 -33.87 5.06
C PHE A 379 12.29 -33.54 5.28
N GLU A 380 13.04 -33.48 4.19
CA GLU A 380 14.45 -33.14 4.19
C GLU A 380 14.70 -31.83 3.46
N LEU A 381 15.57 -30.98 4.02
CA LEU A 381 15.93 -29.69 3.42
C LEU A 381 16.50 -29.90 2.01
N SER A 382 15.99 -29.16 1.04
CA SER A 382 16.46 -29.15 -0.34
C SER A 382 17.38 -27.95 -0.59
N PRO A 383 18.72 -28.09 -0.51
CA PRO A 383 19.64 -26.97 -0.65
C PRO A 383 19.57 -26.28 -2.02
N ALA A 384 19.17 -27.03 -3.06
CA ALA A 384 19.02 -26.50 -4.42
C ALA A 384 17.84 -25.57 -4.59
N LYS A 385 16.84 -25.64 -3.67
CA LYS A 385 15.62 -24.83 -3.67
C LYS A 385 15.57 -23.81 -2.55
N SER A 386 16.54 -23.90 -1.60
CA SER A 386 16.64 -23.03 -0.44
C SER A 386 17.69 -21.97 -0.66
N TYR A 387 17.41 -20.74 -0.26
CA TYR A 387 18.36 -19.64 -0.35
C TYR A 387 18.02 -18.56 0.66
N ASN A 388 19.01 -17.77 1.04
CA ASN A 388 18.85 -16.58 1.84
C ASN A 388 19.73 -15.46 1.29
N TYR A 389 19.32 -14.23 1.56
CA TYR A 389 20.16 -13.06 1.37
C TYR A 389 19.85 -12.00 2.41
N ASP A 390 20.91 -11.25 2.76
CA ASP A 390 20.83 -10.07 3.59
C ASP A 390 21.24 -8.88 2.74
N PHE A 391 20.44 -7.83 2.78
CA PHE A 391 20.69 -6.61 2.02
C PHE A 391 20.68 -5.39 2.94
N ASN A 392 21.76 -4.61 2.86
CA ASN A 392 21.87 -3.36 3.62
C ASN A 392 22.20 -2.21 2.67
N ARG A 393 21.40 -1.17 2.69
CA ARG A 393 21.61 0.03 1.87
C ARG A 393 21.62 1.27 2.75
N TYR A 394 22.64 2.09 2.54
CA TYR A 394 22.81 3.38 3.18
C TYR A 394 22.77 4.46 2.10
N LEU A 395 21.95 5.47 2.27
CA LEU A 395 21.86 6.59 1.35
C LEU A 395 21.96 7.89 2.13
N ASN A 396 22.77 8.82 1.62
CA ASN A 396 22.85 10.19 2.09
C ASN A 396 22.71 11.09 0.86
N LEU A 397 21.77 12.01 0.88
CA LEU A 397 21.48 12.93 -0.20
C LEU A 397 21.47 14.35 0.34
N ILE A 398 22.28 15.23 -0.23
CA ILE A 398 22.16 16.68 -0.08
C ILE A 398 21.55 17.20 -1.36
N TYR A 399 20.53 18.03 -1.27
CA TYR A 399 19.85 18.58 -2.42
C TYR A 399 19.69 20.10 -2.31
N ALA A 400 19.67 20.75 -3.49
CA ALA A 400 19.27 22.14 -3.66
C ALA A 400 18.36 22.25 -4.87
N ASP A 401 17.27 22.99 -4.74
CA ASP A 401 16.28 23.22 -5.79
C ASP A 401 15.97 24.71 -5.89
N VAL A 402 15.85 25.20 -7.12
CA VAL A 402 15.50 26.58 -7.39
C VAL A 402 14.47 26.61 -8.51
N VAL A 403 13.27 27.07 -8.20
CA VAL A 403 12.16 27.15 -9.15
C VAL A 403 11.70 28.59 -9.29
N LYS A 404 11.56 29.07 -10.53
CA LYS A 404 10.92 30.36 -10.83
C LYS A 404 9.45 30.12 -11.17
N ASN A 405 8.56 30.71 -10.40
CA ASN A 405 7.14 30.76 -10.71
C ASN A 405 6.86 32.00 -11.56
N TRP A 406 6.51 31.78 -12.82
CA TRP A 406 6.04 32.84 -13.71
C TRP A 406 4.54 33.01 -13.47
N GLY A 407 4.14 34.07 -12.82
CA GLY A 407 2.74 34.43 -12.59
C GLY A 407 1.97 34.75 -13.88
#